data_2492313c3c7242bfdebe985209a2bfc2
#
_entry.id   2492313c3c7242bfdebe985209a2bfc2
#
_cell.length_a   1.000
_cell.length_b   1.000
_cell.length_c   1.000
_cell.angle_alpha   90.00
_cell.angle_beta   90.00
_cell.angle_gamma   90.00
#
_symmetry.space_group_name_H-M   'P 1'
#
loop_
_entity.id
_entity.type
_entity.pdbx_description
1 polymer ?
#
loop_
_entity_poly.entity_id
_entity_poly.type
_entity_poly.pdbx_seq_one_letter_code
_entity_poly.pdbx_strand_id
1 'polypeptide(L)'
;MTIIPSFHHFIYVFLFVMPIVFNGPVSDAAPPSVTVTEILQRTFKRVPGDKSGDAAIYPDQRHLWCNHSVGTPTVDFDGKTWRMWFVGMSMTDNPEIPYGFAARLGLATSNDGIHWNIANEGQPILDFGSPGKFDDVGLSHPFVLRVDDHYMMWYGGIDGRTGKDVGVGPAHVRVEQIGLAISRDGVTWHRENNGNPVLSIGPQDSIDAVQVTGCHVIRKDNRFVMWYGAYNGTHTIGLATSSDGVHWHKENEGRSLRGLMGGKQLGPSVYFDGNQYLMFYNTTRPTPNGGSQWTLYSATSSDGIKWQPANHNKPLLDEAPEGNFGSADGQTGNNHAVHPTKMIFIEDAIRMGYGAEENKPSKGRRYPAGAIGLMELRIGR
;
A
#
# COMPACT_ATOMS: atom_id res chain seq x y z
N MET A 1 6.69 45.65 57.54
CA MET A 1 6.01 45.43 56.27
C MET A 1 6.74 44.34 55.54
N THR A 2 6.32 43.07 55.77
CA THR A 2 7.05 41.88 55.40
C THR A 2 6.44 41.34 54.12
N ILE A 3 7.23 41.26 53.06
CA ILE A 3 6.80 40.75 51.74
C ILE A 3 7.04 39.24 51.74
N ILE A 4 5.98 38.45 51.55
CA ILE A 4 6.01 36.99 51.38
C ILE A 4 6.11 36.70 49.87
N PRO A 5 7.06 35.90 49.36
CA PRO A 5 7.08 35.49 47.97
C PRO A 5 6.13 34.32 47.76
N SER A 6 5.28 34.44 46.76
CA SER A 6 4.34 33.42 46.27
C SER A 6 5.12 32.34 45.52
N PHE A 7 5.11 31.11 46.02
CA PHE A 7 5.61 29.94 45.33
C PHE A 7 4.55 29.44 44.33
N HIS A 8 4.81 29.55 43.04
CA HIS A 8 4.04 28.85 41.99
C HIS A 8 4.57 27.43 41.87
N HIS A 9 3.75 26.47 42.29
CA HIS A 9 4.00 25.07 42.03
C HIS A 9 3.63 24.75 40.57
N PHE A 10 4.63 24.54 39.72
CA PHE A 10 4.43 23.89 38.44
C PHE A 10 4.32 22.36 38.68
N ILE A 11 3.10 21.85 38.49
CA ILE A 11 2.86 20.40 38.46
C ILE A 11 3.28 19.94 37.05
N TYR A 12 4.46 19.33 36.92
CA TYR A 12 4.83 18.57 35.73
C TYR A 12 4.08 17.25 35.74
N VAL A 13 3.05 17.15 34.92
CA VAL A 13 2.41 15.85 34.61
C VAL A 13 3.36 15.12 33.65
N PHE A 14 4.18 14.23 34.20
CA PHE A 14 4.89 13.24 33.39
C PHE A 14 3.88 12.22 32.87
N LEU A 15 3.43 12.38 31.62
CA LEU A 15 2.79 11.31 30.88
C LEU A 15 3.88 10.25 30.60
N PHE A 16 3.91 9.20 31.45
CA PHE A 16 4.63 7.98 31.14
C PHE A 16 3.93 7.31 29.97
N VAL A 17 4.46 7.49 28.77
CA VAL A 17 4.17 6.60 27.64
C VAL A 17 4.84 5.29 27.97
N MET A 18 4.09 4.34 28.55
CA MET A 18 4.55 2.97 28.71
C MET A 18 4.77 2.39 27.31
N PRO A 19 5.94 1.80 27.03
CA PRO A 19 6.10 1.02 25.82
C PRO A 19 5.07 -0.12 25.88
N ILE A 20 4.27 -0.26 24.81
CA ILE A 20 3.35 -1.39 24.67
C ILE A 20 4.21 -2.65 24.53
N VAL A 21 4.35 -3.38 25.63
CA VAL A 21 5.03 -4.68 25.63
C VAL A 21 4.03 -5.71 25.14
N PHE A 22 4.21 -6.19 23.94
CA PHE A 22 3.42 -7.27 23.36
C PHE A 22 3.73 -8.61 24.08
N ASN A 23 3.01 -8.93 25.11
CA ASN A 23 3.13 -10.17 25.90
C ASN A 23 1.85 -11.01 25.81
N GLY A 24 1.35 -11.34 24.63
CA GLY A 24 0.27 -12.29 24.47
C GLY A 24 0.64 -13.42 23.50
N PRO A 25 0.17 -14.65 23.71
CA PRO A 25 0.27 -15.67 22.67
C PRO A 25 -0.62 -15.21 21.52
N VAL A 26 0.02 -14.94 20.39
CA VAL A 26 -0.68 -14.58 19.14
C VAL A 26 -1.35 -15.84 18.63
N SER A 27 -2.65 -15.80 18.47
CA SER A 27 -3.31 -16.76 17.60
C SER A 27 -2.90 -16.41 16.17
N ASP A 28 -1.75 -16.95 15.73
CA ASP A 28 -1.54 -17.11 14.31
C ASP A 28 -2.73 -17.95 13.84
N ALA A 29 -3.69 -17.31 13.16
CA ALA A 29 -4.67 -18.08 12.42
C ALA A 29 -3.87 -19.10 11.61
N ALA A 30 -4.15 -20.38 11.79
CA ALA A 30 -3.44 -21.42 11.05
C ALA A 30 -3.39 -20.99 9.59
N PRO A 31 -2.24 -21.09 8.91
CA PRO A 31 -2.13 -20.66 7.53
C PRO A 31 -3.28 -21.32 6.76
N PRO A 32 -3.98 -20.56 5.91
CA PRO A 32 -5.07 -21.12 5.14
C PRO A 32 -4.56 -22.39 4.47
N SER A 33 -5.35 -23.45 4.44
CA SER A 33 -4.97 -24.78 3.93
C SER A 33 -4.69 -24.80 2.42
N VAL A 34 -4.51 -23.64 1.78
CA VAL A 34 -4.28 -23.45 0.36
C VAL A 34 -2.81 -23.25 0.09
N THR A 35 -2.22 -24.16 -0.65
CA THR A 35 -0.80 -24.11 -1.00
C THR A 35 -0.53 -23.11 -2.13
N VAL A 36 0.70 -22.60 -2.20
CA VAL A 36 1.18 -21.79 -3.32
C VAL A 36 0.97 -22.53 -4.66
N THR A 37 1.20 -23.83 -4.69
CA THR A 37 1.00 -24.66 -5.89
C THR A 37 -0.46 -24.65 -6.35
N GLU A 38 -1.41 -24.78 -5.44
CA GLU A 38 -2.85 -24.73 -5.77
C GLU A 38 -3.27 -23.37 -6.30
N ILE A 39 -2.72 -22.30 -5.77
CA ILE A 39 -2.97 -20.93 -6.28
C ILE A 39 -2.44 -20.80 -7.71
N LEU A 40 -1.22 -21.25 -7.97
CA LEU A 40 -0.57 -21.11 -9.29
C LEU A 40 -1.18 -21.98 -10.39
N GLN A 41 -1.92 -23.02 -10.04
CA GLN A 41 -2.65 -23.87 -11.01
C GLN A 41 -3.96 -23.23 -11.49
N ARG A 42 -4.34 -22.07 -10.97
CA ARG A 42 -5.63 -21.42 -11.22
C ARG A 42 -5.43 -19.99 -11.74
N THR A 43 -6.49 -19.43 -12.26
CA THR A 43 -6.46 -18.09 -12.86
C THR A 43 -7.35 -17.14 -12.07
N PHE A 44 -6.83 -15.98 -11.71
CA PHE A 44 -7.62 -14.89 -11.19
C PHE A 44 -8.53 -14.32 -12.27
N LYS A 45 -9.75 -14.00 -11.88
CA LYS A 45 -10.73 -13.32 -12.75
C LYS A 45 -11.11 -11.98 -12.13
N ARG A 46 -11.40 -11.01 -12.95
CA ARG A 46 -11.99 -9.74 -12.51
C ARG A 46 -13.36 -10.00 -11.92
N VAL A 47 -13.67 -9.32 -10.83
CA VAL A 47 -15.00 -9.28 -10.22
C VAL A 47 -15.60 -7.91 -10.56
N PRO A 48 -16.68 -7.84 -11.34
CA PRO A 48 -17.33 -6.57 -11.65
C PRO A 48 -17.81 -5.89 -10.37
N GLY A 49 -17.46 -4.62 -10.19
CA GLY A 49 -18.04 -3.75 -9.19
C GLY A 49 -19.29 -3.05 -9.72
N ASP A 50 -19.92 -2.25 -8.88
CA ASP A 50 -21.16 -1.51 -9.22
C ASP A 50 -20.89 -0.04 -9.62
N LYS A 51 -19.63 0.36 -9.74
CA LYS A 51 -19.24 1.72 -10.13
C LYS A 51 -18.85 1.77 -11.62
N SER A 52 -18.61 2.97 -12.13
CA SER A 52 -18.21 3.21 -13.51
C SER A 52 -17.03 2.34 -13.92
N GLY A 53 -17.12 1.68 -15.09
CA GLY A 53 -16.07 0.79 -15.62
C GLY A 53 -15.85 -0.49 -14.82
N ASP A 54 -16.90 -1.02 -14.15
CA ASP A 54 -16.85 -2.19 -13.27
C ASP A 54 -15.91 -2.02 -12.05
N ALA A 55 -15.65 -0.78 -11.63
CA ALA A 55 -14.88 -0.50 -10.44
C ALA A 55 -15.64 -0.83 -9.15
N ALA A 56 -14.93 -1.28 -8.13
CA ALA A 56 -15.43 -1.42 -6.77
C ALA A 56 -15.52 -0.05 -6.06
N ILE A 57 -14.51 0.79 -6.25
CA ILE A 57 -14.51 2.19 -5.81
C ILE A 57 -14.05 3.07 -6.99
N TYR A 58 -14.80 4.14 -7.21
CA TYR A 58 -14.54 5.17 -8.22
C TYR A 58 -14.54 6.55 -7.56
N PRO A 59 -13.79 7.54 -8.06
CA PRO A 59 -13.81 8.91 -7.54
C PRO A 59 -15.22 9.50 -7.47
N ASP A 60 -15.59 10.02 -6.31
CA ASP A 60 -16.93 10.52 -6.02
C ASP A 60 -16.92 12.02 -5.75
N GLN A 61 -17.68 12.79 -6.55
CA GLN A 61 -17.78 14.24 -6.41
C GLN A 61 -18.41 14.70 -5.08
N ARG A 62 -19.09 13.81 -4.37
CA ARG A 62 -19.65 14.08 -3.04
C ARG A 62 -18.55 14.13 -1.95
N HIS A 63 -17.39 13.53 -2.21
CA HIS A 63 -16.27 13.45 -1.28
C HIS A 63 -15.05 14.19 -1.85
N LEU A 64 -14.97 15.50 -1.58
CA LEU A 64 -13.99 16.40 -2.21
C LEU A 64 -12.54 15.97 -2.07
N TRP A 65 -12.18 15.22 -1.02
CA TRP A 65 -10.82 14.74 -0.79
C TRP A 65 -10.40 13.57 -1.70
N CYS A 66 -11.36 12.88 -2.34
CA CYS A 66 -11.11 11.75 -3.25
C CYS A 66 -11.89 11.87 -4.58
N ASN A 67 -12.23 13.08 -4.98
CA ASN A 67 -13.07 13.33 -6.16
C ASN A 67 -12.31 13.24 -7.49
N HIS A 68 -10.99 13.15 -7.47
CA HIS A 68 -10.18 13.04 -8.69
C HIS A 68 -9.71 11.61 -8.95
N SER A 69 -9.14 10.93 -7.97
CA SER A 69 -8.57 9.58 -8.12
C SER A 69 -8.66 8.81 -6.80
N VAL A 70 -8.78 7.49 -6.90
CA VAL A 70 -8.64 6.56 -5.79
C VAL A 70 -7.71 5.41 -6.20
N GLY A 71 -6.97 4.85 -5.26
CA GLY A 71 -6.00 3.78 -5.61
C GLY A 71 -5.34 3.14 -4.40
N THR A 72 -4.34 2.30 -4.69
CA THR A 72 -3.49 1.60 -3.72
C THR A 72 -4.25 1.03 -2.52
N PRO A 73 -5.24 0.15 -2.74
CA PRO A 73 -6.06 -0.37 -1.67
C PRO A 73 -5.31 -1.36 -0.78
N THR A 74 -5.76 -1.51 0.46
CA THR A 74 -5.54 -2.70 1.28
C THR A 74 -6.88 -3.15 1.84
N VAL A 75 -7.13 -4.46 1.86
CA VAL A 75 -8.44 -5.02 2.23
C VAL A 75 -8.28 -5.92 3.45
N ASP A 76 -9.28 -5.95 4.31
CA ASP A 76 -9.42 -6.90 5.41
C ASP A 76 -10.86 -7.38 5.55
N PHE A 77 -11.03 -8.58 6.11
CA PHE A 77 -12.34 -9.17 6.41
C PHE A 77 -12.30 -9.79 7.80
N ASP A 78 -13.18 -9.32 8.69
CA ASP A 78 -13.24 -9.79 10.07
C ASP A 78 -14.24 -10.94 10.30
N GLY A 79 -14.73 -11.58 9.24
CA GLY A 79 -15.78 -12.60 9.28
C GLY A 79 -17.20 -12.04 9.11
N LYS A 80 -17.38 -10.72 9.17
CA LYS A 80 -18.68 -10.05 9.04
C LYS A 80 -18.62 -8.84 8.12
N THR A 81 -17.63 -7.99 8.27
CA THR A 81 -17.50 -6.72 7.56
C THR A 81 -16.20 -6.69 6.78
N TRP A 82 -16.30 -6.36 5.52
CA TRP A 82 -15.16 -6.05 4.67
C TRP A 82 -14.75 -4.59 4.88
N ARG A 83 -13.46 -4.35 5.02
CA ARG A 83 -12.87 -3.02 5.09
C ARG A 83 -11.83 -2.86 4.01
N MET A 84 -11.81 -1.70 3.38
CA MET A 84 -10.81 -1.32 2.39
C MET A 84 -10.27 0.06 2.75
N TRP A 85 -8.99 0.12 3.09
CA TRP A 85 -8.27 1.37 3.24
C TRP A 85 -7.60 1.69 1.91
N PHE A 86 -7.67 2.95 1.51
CA PHE A 86 -7.23 3.35 0.17
C PHE A 86 -6.73 4.80 0.16
N VAL A 87 -5.99 5.15 -0.88
CA VAL A 87 -5.61 6.54 -1.16
C VAL A 87 -6.71 7.21 -1.95
N GLY A 88 -7.19 8.36 -1.46
CA GLY A 88 -8.03 9.27 -2.21
C GLY A 88 -7.24 10.54 -2.56
N MET A 89 -7.44 11.04 -3.77
CA MET A 89 -6.75 12.21 -4.29
C MET A 89 -7.75 13.27 -4.77
N SER A 90 -7.46 14.52 -4.43
CA SER A 90 -8.12 15.70 -4.99
C SER A 90 -7.11 16.61 -5.68
N MET A 91 -7.58 17.38 -6.67
CA MET A 91 -6.76 18.44 -7.26
C MET A 91 -6.57 19.58 -6.27
N THR A 92 -5.38 20.19 -6.30
CA THR A 92 -5.06 21.36 -5.50
C THR A 92 -4.13 22.31 -6.27
N ASP A 93 -4.28 23.59 -6.03
CA ASP A 93 -3.37 24.62 -6.56
C ASP A 93 -2.23 24.95 -5.57
N ASN A 94 -2.14 24.24 -4.44
CA ASN A 94 -1.04 24.43 -3.49
C ASN A 94 0.28 24.00 -4.12
N PRO A 95 1.25 24.92 -4.33
CA PRO A 95 2.52 24.62 -4.98
C PRO A 95 3.43 23.68 -4.17
N GLU A 96 3.19 23.52 -2.88
CA GLU A 96 3.93 22.62 -2.01
C GLU A 96 3.51 21.17 -2.20
N ILE A 97 2.28 20.92 -2.71
CA ILE A 97 1.76 19.59 -2.96
C ILE A 97 2.22 19.09 -4.34
N PRO A 98 2.92 17.94 -4.40
CA PRO A 98 3.47 17.42 -5.64
C PRO A 98 2.37 17.10 -6.67
N TYR A 99 2.67 17.37 -7.92
CA TYR A 99 1.80 17.10 -9.08
C TYR A 99 0.40 17.75 -9.01
N GLY A 100 0.14 18.62 -8.02
CA GLY A 100 -1.16 19.24 -7.81
C GLY A 100 -2.23 18.27 -7.27
N PHE A 101 -1.83 17.19 -6.59
CA PHE A 101 -2.74 16.23 -5.97
C PHE A 101 -2.54 16.17 -4.47
N ALA A 102 -3.58 16.50 -3.72
CA ALA A 102 -3.65 16.28 -2.28
C ALA A 102 -4.11 14.84 -2.01
N ALA A 103 -3.21 14.00 -1.52
CA ALA A 103 -3.45 12.56 -1.28
C ALA A 103 -3.65 12.26 0.20
N ARG A 104 -4.79 11.64 0.55
CA ARG A 104 -5.20 11.27 1.91
C ARG A 104 -5.61 9.80 1.98
N LEU A 105 -5.68 9.26 3.19
CA LEU A 105 -6.15 7.89 3.38
C LEU A 105 -7.62 7.87 3.78
N GLY A 106 -8.38 6.99 3.15
CA GLY A 106 -9.79 6.77 3.40
C GLY A 106 -10.13 5.33 3.74
N LEU A 107 -11.38 5.14 4.11
CA LEU A 107 -11.97 3.83 4.41
C LEU A 107 -13.24 3.65 3.60
N ALA A 108 -13.41 2.48 3.03
CA ALA A 108 -14.69 1.97 2.54
C ALA A 108 -15.05 0.67 3.23
N THR A 109 -16.34 0.40 3.36
CA THR A 109 -16.86 -0.84 3.94
C THR A 109 -17.81 -1.53 2.99
N SER A 110 -17.93 -2.85 3.15
CA SER A 110 -18.85 -3.68 2.38
C SER A 110 -19.34 -4.86 3.23
N ASN A 111 -20.56 -5.36 2.91
CA ASN A 111 -21.10 -6.56 3.51
C ASN A 111 -20.77 -7.83 2.71
N ASP A 112 -20.47 -7.68 1.41
CA ASP A 112 -20.24 -8.80 0.49
C ASP A 112 -18.84 -8.78 -0.16
N GLY A 113 -18.07 -7.70 0.09
CA GLY A 113 -16.75 -7.48 -0.49
C GLY A 113 -16.78 -7.13 -1.98
N ILE A 114 -17.93 -6.79 -2.54
CA ILE A 114 -18.15 -6.39 -3.95
C ILE A 114 -18.71 -4.97 -4.04
N HIS A 115 -19.75 -4.69 -3.26
CA HIS A 115 -20.41 -3.38 -3.21
C HIS A 115 -19.88 -2.56 -2.07
N TRP A 116 -19.17 -1.48 -2.37
CA TRP A 116 -18.43 -0.70 -1.39
C TRP A 116 -19.01 0.71 -1.20
N ASN A 117 -19.03 1.15 0.04
CA ASN A 117 -19.42 2.50 0.41
C ASN A 117 -18.29 3.19 1.18
N ILE A 118 -18.00 4.45 0.85
CA ILE A 118 -17.06 5.27 1.62
C ILE A 118 -17.61 5.46 3.02
N ALA A 119 -16.79 5.12 4.01
CA ALA A 119 -17.12 5.16 5.43
C ALA A 119 -16.65 6.47 6.09
N ASN A 120 -16.66 6.53 7.43
CA ASN A 120 -16.22 7.69 8.21
C ASN A 120 -16.94 8.97 7.80
N GLU A 121 -18.27 8.90 7.62
CA GLU A 121 -19.11 10.04 7.19
C GLU A 121 -18.59 10.72 5.92
N GLY A 122 -17.88 9.97 5.08
CA GLY A 122 -17.29 10.47 3.84
C GLY A 122 -16.00 11.29 4.03
N GLN A 123 -15.42 11.31 5.23
CA GLN A 123 -14.16 12.00 5.52
C GLN A 123 -12.95 11.05 5.44
N PRO A 124 -11.74 11.56 5.18
CA PRO A 124 -10.53 10.75 5.29
C PRO A 124 -10.33 10.26 6.73
N ILE A 125 -9.71 9.11 6.88
CA ILE A 125 -9.35 8.53 8.19
C ILE A 125 -7.96 8.97 8.67
N LEU A 126 -7.12 9.42 7.76
CA LEU A 126 -5.82 9.99 8.06
C LEU A 126 -5.51 11.10 7.07
N ASP A 127 -5.25 12.29 7.59
CA ASP A 127 -4.85 13.48 6.86
C ASP A 127 -3.33 13.73 7.01
N PHE A 128 -2.81 14.77 6.39
CA PHE A 128 -1.40 15.15 6.44
C PHE A 128 -0.86 15.23 7.86
N GLY A 129 0.43 14.95 8.00
CA GLY A 129 1.17 15.19 9.22
C GLY A 129 1.32 16.67 9.52
N SER A 130 1.82 17.00 10.70
CA SER A 130 2.16 18.38 11.06
C SER A 130 3.27 18.91 10.15
N PRO A 131 3.29 20.21 9.84
CA PRO A 131 4.33 20.83 9.01
C PRO A 131 5.75 20.44 9.45
N GLY A 132 6.60 20.06 8.51
CA GLY A 132 7.97 19.58 8.74
C GLY A 132 8.08 18.09 9.10
N LYS A 133 6.97 17.35 9.15
CA LYS A 133 6.98 15.89 9.27
C LYS A 133 7.13 15.23 7.89
N PHE A 134 7.51 13.96 7.88
CA PHE A 134 7.77 13.19 6.65
C PHE A 134 6.52 12.96 5.78
N ASP A 135 5.34 13.24 6.29
CA ASP A 135 4.03 13.00 5.68
C ASP A 135 3.16 14.29 5.65
N ASP A 136 3.79 15.45 5.64
CA ASP A 136 3.09 16.74 5.69
C ASP A 136 2.56 17.22 4.33
N VAL A 137 2.92 16.55 3.24
CA VAL A 137 2.52 16.93 1.88
C VAL A 137 1.59 15.91 1.23
N GLY A 138 1.67 14.64 1.63
CA GLY A 138 0.83 13.60 1.07
C GLY A 138 0.99 12.25 1.74
N LEU A 139 -0.04 11.41 1.58
CA LEU A 139 -0.06 10.04 2.06
C LEU A 139 -0.25 9.06 0.89
N SER A 140 0.33 7.88 0.99
CA SER A 140 0.28 6.87 -0.06
C SER A 140 0.26 5.45 0.49
N HIS A 141 -0.07 4.48 -0.34
CA HIS A 141 0.16 3.04 -0.18
C HIS A 141 -0.10 2.49 1.23
N PRO A 142 -1.32 2.60 1.80
CA PRO A 142 -1.61 2.01 3.09
C PRO A 142 -1.54 0.48 3.00
N PHE A 143 -0.88 -0.14 3.96
CA PHE A 143 -0.96 -1.59 4.19
C PHE A 143 -1.41 -1.84 5.62
N VAL A 144 -2.50 -2.58 5.80
CA VAL A 144 -3.09 -2.84 7.11
C VAL A 144 -2.99 -4.33 7.46
N LEU A 145 -2.48 -4.58 8.64
CA LEU A 145 -2.47 -5.90 9.27
C LEU A 145 -3.20 -5.84 10.61
N ARG A 146 -4.07 -6.81 10.86
CA ARG A 146 -4.66 -6.99 12.18
C ARG A 146 -3.69 -7.78 13.04
N VAL A 147 -3.33 -7.21 14.18
CA VAL A 147 -2.41 -7.79 15.15
C VAL A 147 -3.10 -7.79 16.49
N ASP A 148 -3.41 -8.97 17.00
CA ASP A 148 -4.16 -9.17 18.27
C ASP A 148 -5.50 -8.41 18.29
N ASP A 149 -5.66 -7.39 19.13
CA ASP A 149 -6.88 -6.61 19.31
C ASP A 149 -6.87 -5.26 18.57
N HIS A 150 -5.86 -5.00 17.74
CA HIS A 150 -5.73 -3.72 17.02
C HIS A 150 -5.27 -3.91 15.58
N TYR A 151 -5.32 -2.81 14.82
CA TYR A 151 -4.82 -2.72 13.46
C TYR A 151 -3.52 -1.91 13.45
N MET A 152 -2.55 -2.38 12.70
CA MET A 152 -1.32 -1.66 12.35
C MET A 152 -1.37 -1.27 10.88
N MET A 153 -1.22 0.01 10.57
CA MET A 153 -1.16 0.52 9.20
C MET A 153 0.21 1.11 8.93
N TRP A 154 0.97 0.46 8.06
CA TRP A 154 2.15 1.05 7.46
C TRP A 154 1.71 1.80 6.20
N TYR A 155 2.14 3.06 6.07
CA TYR A 155 1.73 3.93 4.97
C TYR A 155 2.91 4.74 4.46
N GLY A 156 2.90 5.12 3.18
CA GLY A 156 3.87 6.05 2.62
C GLY A 156 3.52 7.49 3.04
N GLY A 157 4.51 8.21 3.52
CA GLY A 157 4.43 9.64 3.78
C GLY A 157 5.35 10.40 2.85
N ILE A 158 4.85 11.48 2.28
CA ILE A 158 5.53 12.33 1.30
C ILE A 158 5.78 13.68 1.96
N ASP A 159 7.02 14.11 1.99
CA ASP A 159 7.41 15.46 2.39
C ASP A 159 7.77 16.35 1.19
N GLY A 160 8.06 17.61 1.44
CA GLY A 160 8.39 18.57 0.38
C GLY A 160 9.70 18.31 -0.37
N ARG A 161 10.57 17.42 0.13
CA ARG A 161 11.87 17.14 -0.48
C ARG A 161 11.73 16.34 -1.78
N THR A 162 12.74 16.46 -2.63
CA THR A 162 12.83 15.78 -3.93
C THR A 162 14.08 14.92 -4.00
N GLY A 163 14.19 14.08 -5.02
CA GLY A 163 15.41 13.34 -5.30
C GLY A 163 16.65 14.23 -5.46
N LYS A 164 16.48 15.47 -5.96
CA LYS A 164 17.56 16.45 -6.04
C LYS A 164 18.03 16.91 -4.66
N ASP A 165 17.09 17.11 -3.71
CA ASP A 165 17.41 17.58 -2.36
C ASP A 165 18.16 16.53 -1.53
N VAL A 166 17.95 15.25 -1.83
CA VAL A 166 18.73 14.14 -1.23
C VAL A 166 19.94 13.72 -2.06
N GLY A 167 20.24 14.45 -3.15
CA GLY A 167 21.42 14.24 -4.00
C GLY A 167 21.32 13.05 -4.95
N VAL A 168 20.12 12.47 -5.12
CA VAL A 168 19.89 11.31 -6.00
C VAL A 168 18.59 11.50 -6.79
N GLY A 169 18.67 11.45 -8.10
CA GLY A 169 17.49 11.49 -8.95
C GLY A 169 16.98 12.91 -9.28
N PRO A 170 15.90 12.99 -10.05
CA PRO A 170 15.39 14.24 -10.58
C PRO A 170 14.51 15.02 -9.57
N ALA A 171 14.39 16.34 -9.79
CA ALA A 171 13.59 17.22 -8.95
C ALA A 171 12.06 16.94 -8.95
N HIS A 172 11.56 16.17 -9.91
CA HIS A 172 10.15 15.80 -9.96
C HIS A 172 9.81 14.53 -9.14
N VAL A 173 10.79 13.77 -8.68
CA VAL A 173 10.56 12.62 -7.81
C VAL A 173 10.61 13.07 -6.35
N ARG A 174 9.55 12.83 -5.61
CA ARG A 174 9.45 13.20 -4.20
C ARG A 174 10.06 12.15 -3.28
N VAL A 175 10.59 12.61 -2.16
CA VAL A 175 11.02 11.73 -1.06
C VAL A 175 9.78 11.11 -0.43
N GLU A 176 9.81 9.79 -0.26
CA GLU A 176 8.74 9.05 0.37
C GLU A 176 9.33 8.08 1.40
N GLN A 177 8.71 8.01 2.57
CA GLN A 177 9.16 7.18 3.69
C GLN A 177 7.96 6.45 4.30
N ILE A 178 8.19 5.32 4.96
CA ILE A 178 7.11 4.55 5.58
C ILE A 178 6.90 4.98 7.02
N GLY A 179 5.67 5.38 7.35
CA GLY A 179 5.15 5.61 8.70
C GLY A 179 4.35 4.45 9.23
N LEU A 180 3.97 4.55 10.49
CA LEU A 180 3.06 3.63 11.16
C LEU A 180 1.94 4.38 11.87
N ALA A 181 0.72 3.92 11.72
CA ALA A 181 -0.41 4.32 12.54
C ALA A 181 -1.09 3.08 13.13
N ILE A 182 -1.68 3.22 14.33
CA ILE A 182 -2.38 2.16 15.05
C ILE A 182 -3.82 2.56 15.30
N SER A 183 -4.73 1.58 15.21
CA SER A 183 -6.16 1.75 15.46
C SER A 183 -6.75 0.53 16.16
N ARG A 184 -7.75 0.74 17.02
CA ARG A 184 -8.54 -0.36 17.61
C ARG A 184 -9.77 -0.71 16.79
N ASP A 185 -10.30 0.25 16.03
CA ASP A 185 -11.56 0.12 15.29
C ASP A 185 -11.37 0.11 13.76
N GLY A 186 -10.15 0.42 13.27
CA GLY A 186 -9.84 0.56 11.85
C GLY A 186 -10.32 1.88 11.23
N VAL A 187 -10.87 2.79 12.03
CA VAL A 187 -11.41 4.10 11.63
C VAL A 187 -10.61 5.24 12.24
N THR A 188 -10.39 5.20 13.54
CA THR A 188 -9.64 6.21 14.30
C THR A 188 -8.19 5.78 14.41
N TRP A 189 -7.28 6.56 13.84
CA TRP A 189 -5.87 6.20 13.72
C TRP A 189 -4.96 7.18 14.47
N HIS A 190 -3.95 6.64 15.13
CA HIS A 190 -2.92 7.40 15.84
C HIS A 190 -1.56 7.07 15.25
N ARG A 191 -0.81 8.10 14.83
CA ARG A 191 0.57 7.96 14.36
C ARG A 191 1.48 7.49 15.47
N GLU A 192 2.28 6.48 15.18
CA GLU A 192 3.32 5.96 16.07
C GLU A 192 4.69 6.63 15.84
N ASN A 193 5.69 6.20 16.59
CA ASN A 193 7.07 6.72 16.51
C ASN A 193 7.15 8.27 16.60
N ASN A 194 6.26 8.87 17.39
CA ASN A 194 6.15 10.34 17.53
C ASN A 194 5.93 11.05 16.17
N GLY A 195 5.25 10.41 15.24
CA GLY A 195 5.03 10.91 13.88
C GLY A 195 6.32 11.01 13.05
N ASN A 196 7.32 10.20 13.33
CA ASN A 196 8.49 10.01 12.49
C ASN A 196 8.35 8.72 11.67
N PRO A 197 9.06 8.57 10.53
CA PRO A 197 9.00 7.34 9.78
C PRO A 197 9.56 6.16 10.59
N VAL A 198 8.98 4.97 10.38
CA VAL A 198 9.49 3.71 10.93
C VAL A 198 10.48 3.04 9.98
N LEU A 199 10.40 3.33 8.68
CA LEU A 199 11.41 2.95 7.70
C LEU A 199 11.75 4.16 6.83
N SER A 200 12.98 4.67 7.00
CA SER A 200 13.47 5.85 6.29
C SER A 200 14.23 5.46 5.01
N ILE A 201 14.39 6.42 4.10
CA ILE A 201 15.31 6.29 2.96
C ILE A 201 16.72 5.94 3.44
N GLY A 202 17.46 5.28 2.56
CA GLY A 202 18.85 4.90 2.84
C GLY A 202 19.86 5.96 2.36
N PRO A 203 21.17 5.67 2.50
CA PRO A 203 22.22 6.52 1.93
C PRO A 203 22.15 6.58 0.40
N GLN A 204 22.88 7.53 -0.21
CA GLN A 204 22.79 7.84 -1.65
C GLN A 204 23.09 6.67 -2.58
N ASP A 205 23.87 5.71 -2.15
CA ASP A 205 24.26 4.51 -2.89
C ASP A 205 23.33 3.30 -2.64
N SER A 206 22.34 3.44 -1.76
CA SER A 206 21.35 2.38 -1.50
C SER A 206 20.26 2.33 -2.55
N ILE A 207 19.54 1.20 -2.61
CA ILE A 207 18.42 1.01 -3.54
C ILE A 207 17.23 1.94 -3.27
N ASP A 208 17.16 2.50 -2.09
CA ASP A 208 16.05 3.27 -1.53
C ASP A 208 16.46 4.68 -1.09
N ALA A 209 17.44 5.26 -1.76
CA ALA A 209 17.98 6.58 -1.42
C ALA A 209 16.97 7.73 -1.61
N VAL A 210 15.87 7.51 -2.33
CA VAL A 210 14.83 8.52 -2.58
C VAL A 210 13.48 8.09 -2.04
N GLN A 211 13.12 6.80 -2.19
CA GLN A 211 11.81 6.33 -1.74
C GLN A 211 11.88 4.95 -1.08
N VAL A 212 11.17 4.83 0.03
CA VAL A 212 10.64 3.58 0.59
C VAL A 212 9.13 3.70 0.68
N THR A 213 8.39 2.81 -0.01
CA THR A 213 6.95 2.93 -0.21
C THR A 213 6.29 1.58 -0.46
N GLY A 214 4.96 1.54 -0.51
CA GLY A 214 4.19 0.43 -1.06
C GLY A 214 4.59 -0.93 -0.46
N CYS A 215 4.55 -1.05 0.86
CA CYS A 215 4.98 -2.26 1.55
C CYS A 215 3.88 -3.32 1.65
N HIS A 216 4.32 -4.56 1.85
CA HIS A 216 3.51 -5.68 2.34
C HIS A 216 4.21 -6.30 3.54
N VAL A 217 3.46 -6.53 4.61
CA VAL A 217 3.98 -7.06 5.87
C VAL A 217 3.29 -8.38 6.20
N ILE A 218 4.06 -9.38 6.54
CA ILE A 218 3.53 -10.61 7.16
C ILE A 218 4.10 -10.76 8.56
N ARG A 219 3.41 -11.53 9.40
CA ARG A 219 3.94 -11.99 10.66
C ARG A 219 4.40 -13.45 10.51
N LYS A 220 5.62 -13.72 10.88
CA LYS A 220 6.22 -15.06 10.82
C LYS A 220 7.19 -15.23 11.99
N ASP A 221 7.07 -16.34 12.70
CA ASP A 221 7.95 -16.70 13.83
C ASP A 221 8.08 -15.56 14.87
N ASN A 222 6.95 -14.95 15.24
CA ASN A 222 6.86 -13.79 16.16
C ASN A 222 7.63 -12.55 15.71
N ARG A 223 7.94 -12.42 14.40
CA ARG A 223 8.58 -11.26 13.80
C ARG A 223 7.73 -10.75 12.64
N PHE A 224 7.88 -9.48 12.34
CA PHE A 224 7.35 -8.87 11.13
C PHE A 224 8.40 -8.93 10.02
N VAL A 225 7.94 -9.29 8.83
CA VAL A 225 8.75 -9.30 7.59
C VAL A 225 8.05 -8.39 6.60
N MET A 226 8.76 -7.37 6.12
CA MET A 226 8.27 -6.36 5.20
C MET A 226 9.01 -6.43 3.87
N TRP A 227 8.28 -6.61 2.78
CA TRP A 227 8.74 -6.28 1.44
C TRP A 227 8.24 -4.89 1.09
N TYR A 228 9.11 -4.02 0.60
CA TYR A 228 8.78 -2.62 0.33
C TYR A 228 9.30 -2.18 -1.04
N GLY A 229 8.58 -1.27 -1.69
CA GLY A 229 9.04 -0.59 -2.88
C GLY A 229 10.18 0.37 -2.54
N ALA A 230 11.23 0.31 -3.32
CA ALA A 230 12.41 1.15 -3.19
C ALA A 230 12.69 1.89 -4.50
N TYR A 231 13.22 3.11 -4.41
CA TYR A 231 13.61 3.88 -5.59
C TYR A 231 14.93 4.62 -5.38
N ASN A 232 15.82 4.41 -6.36
CA ASN A 232 17.07 5.13 -6.54
C ASN A 232 17.38 5.26 -8.05
N GLY A 233 16.54 6.04 -8.76
CA GLY A 233 16.62 6.11 -10.23
C GLY A 233 15.91 4.95 -10.94
N THR A 234 15.74 3.81 -10.28
CA THR A 234 14.91 2.69 -10.75
C THR A 234 14.10 2.10 -9.60
N HIS A 235 12.91 1.58 -9.91
CA HIS A 235 12.09 0.90 -8.92
C HIS A 235 12.56 -0.53 -8.71
N THR A 236 12.64 -0.95 -7.46
CA THR A 236 12.96 -2.32 -7.04
C THR A 236 12.25 -2.67 -5.73
N ILE A 237 12.40 -3.89 -5.24
CA ILE A 237 11.82 -4.34 -3.98
C ILE A 237 12.94 -4.62 -2.99
N GLY A 238 12.84 -4.01 -1.80
CA GLY A 238 13.68 -4.25 -0.64
C GLY A 238 13.00 -5.16 0.38
N LEU A 239 13.75 -5.58 1.39
CA LEU A 239 13.32 -6.44 2.49
C LEU A 239 13.76 -5.83 3.83
N ALA A 240 12.87 -5.85 4.81
CA ALA A 240 13.18 -5.46 6.18
C ALA A 240 12.48 -6.39 7.18
N THR A 241 13.05 -6.54 8.37
CA THR A 241 12.48 -7.31 9.48
C THR A 241 12.37 -6.46 10.74
N SER A 242 11.40 -6.81 11.59
CA SER A 242 11.17 -6.14 12.87
C SER A 242 10.62 -7.12 13.90
N SER A 243 10.91 -6.88 15.18
CA SER A 243 10.29 -7.62 16.29
C SER A 243 8.98 -6.98 16.78
N ASP A 244 8.76 -5.70 16.49
CA ASP A 244 7.66 -4.90 17.04
C ASP A 244 6.83 -4.14 15.97
N GLY A 245 7.27 -4.15 14.72
CA GLY A 245 6.63 -3.41 13.63
C GLY A 245 6.95 -1.91 13.59
N VAL A 246 7.74 -1.41 14.54
CA VAL A 246 8.17 -0.01 14.70
C VAL A 246 9.64 0.15 14.32
N HIS A 247 10.50 -0.70 14.86
CA HIS A 247 11.94 -0.67 14.64
C HIS A 247 12.34 -1.71 13.60
N TRP A 248 12.72 -1.24 12.41
CA TRP A 248 13.00 -2.08 11.26
C TRP A 248 14.48 -2.17 10.94
N HIS A 249 14.93 -3.37 10.60
CA HIS A 249 16.25 -3.64 10.07
C HIS A 249 16.13 -4.01 8.59
N LYS A 250 16.83 -3.28 7.70
CA LYS A 250 16.89 -3.58 6.27
C LYS A 250 17.77 -4.81 6.05
N GLU A 251 17.21 -5.82 5.44
CA GLU A 251 17.86 -7.10 5.17
C GLU A 251 18.60 -7.07 3.83
N ASN A 252 19.32 -8.16 3.54
CA ASN A 252 20.07 -8.33 2.29
C ASN A 252 21.03 -7.15 2.02
N GLU A 253 21.62 -6.58 3.10
CA GLU A 253 22.53 -5.44 3.04
C GLU A 253 21.89 -4.22 2.32
N GLY A 254 20.56 -4.05 2.41
CA GLY A 254 19.82 -3.01 1.70
C GLY A 254 19.85 -3.17 0.17
N ARG A 255 20.10 -4.36 -0.35
CA ARG A 255 20.12 -4.66 -1.78
C ARG A 255 18.74 -5.12 -2.26
N SER A 256 18.50 -4.94 -3.56
CA SER A 256 17.30 -5.44 -4.22
C SER A 256 17.19 -6.96 -4.16
N LEU A 257 15.95 -7.46 -4.16
CA LEU A 257 15.67 -8.88 -4.30
C LEU A 257 16.14 -9.39 -5.66
N ARG A 258 16.50 -10.68 -5.72
CA ARG A 258 17.03 -11.30 -6.93
C ARG A 258 15.97 -12.20 -7.57
N GLY A 259 16.02 -12.29 -8.89
CA GLY A 259 15.23 -13.24 -9.67
C GLY A 259 13.82 -12.79 -10.03
N LEU A 260 13.41 -11.58 -9.65
CA LEU A 260 12.18 -10.96 -10.15
C LEU A 260 12.34 -10.55 -11.62
N MET A 261 11.27 -10.70 -12.39
CA MET A 261 11.27 -10.30 -13.80
C MET A 261 11.16 -8.79 -13.98
N GLY A 262 11.60 -8.33 -15.17
CA GLY A 262 11.46 -6.95 -15.61
C GLY A 262 12.52 -6.01 -15.08
N GLY A 263 12.56 -4.81 -15.63
CA GLY A 263 13.54 -3.78 -15.28
C GLY A 263 13.17 -2.91 -14.07
N LYS A 264 11.88 -2.90 -13.71
CA LYS A 264 11.33 -2.12 -12.59
C LYS A 264 10.35 -3.00 -11.82
N GLN A 265 10.44 -3.04 -10.49
CA GLN A 265 9.53 -3.81 -9.65
C GLN A 265 8.94 -2.93 -8.56
N LEU A 266 7.64 -3.08 -8.27
CA LEU A 266 6.92 -2.28 -7.29
C LEU A 266 5.69 -3.05 -6.76
N GLY A 267 5.13 -2.60 -5.63
CA GLY A 267 3.85 -3.07 -5.09
C GLY A 267 3.83 -4.55 -4.78
N PRO A 268 4.73 -5.05 -3.91
CA PRO A 268 4.72 -6.46 -3.52
C PRO A 268 3.45 -6.80 -2.73
N SER A 269 2.88 -7.98 -3.01
CA SER A 269 1.86 -8.62 -2.19
C SER A 269 2.29 -10.06 -1.94
N VAL A 270 2.56 -10.41 -0.70
CA VAL A 270 3.24 -11.67 -0.34
C VAL A 270 2.32 -12.57 0.47
N TYR A 271 2.29 -13.83 0.11
CA TYR A 271 1.65 -14.91 0.84
C TYR A 271 2.69 -15.98 1.20
N PHE A 272 2.56 -16.57 2.38
CA PHE A 272 3.37 -17.69 2.83
C PHE A 272 2.46 -18.84 3.28
N ASP A 273 2.60 -20.01 2.66
CA ASP A 273 1.76 -21.18 2.94
C ASP A 273 2.31 -22.09 4.06
N GLY A 274 3.36 -21.64 4.77
CA GLY A 274 4.09 -22.45 5.75
C GLY A 274 5.35 -23.11 5.19
N ASN A 275 5.49 -23.22 3.89
CA ASN A 275 6.62 -23.86 3.21
C ASN A 275 7.26 -22.97 2.13
N GLN A 276 6.44 -22.24 1.39
CA GLN A 276 6.87 -21.45 0.25
C GLN A 276 6.21 -20.07 0.25
N TYR A 277 6.94 -19.06 -0.22
CA TYR A 277 6.41 -17.74 -0.48
C TYR A 277 5.90 -17.60 -1.91
N LEU A 278 4.79 -16.90 -2.08
CA LEU A 278 4.26 -16.41 -3.34
C LEU A 278 4.21 -14.88 -3.26
N MET A 279 4.79 -14.20 -4.24
CA MET A 279 4.69 -12.75 -4.39
C MET A 279 3.93 -12.41 -5.67
N PHE A 280 2.94 -11.54 -5.57
CA PHE A 280 2.44 -10.77 -6.70
C PHE A 280 3.10 -9.40 -6.68
N TYR A 281 3.54 -8.92 -7.83
CA TYR A 281 4.25 -7.65 -7.94
C TYR A 281 4.06 -7.02 -9.32
N ASN A 282 4.20 -5.72 -9.38
CA ASN A 282 4.19 -5.00 -10.64
C ASN A 282 5.57 -4.95 -11.26
N THR A 283 5.61 -5.13 -12.56
CA THR A 283 6.80 -4.85 -13.37
C THR A 283 6.42 -4.24 -14.72
N THR A 284 7.37 -3.61 -15.38
CA THR A 284 7.16 -3.06 -16.72
C THR A 284 7.46 -4.09 -17.80
N ARG A 285 6.60 -4.17 -18.81
CA ARG A 285 6.84 -4.91 -20.05
C ARG A 285 6.87 -3.95 -21.24
N PRO A 286 7.64 -4.24 -22.30
CA PRO A 286 7.56 -3.50 -23.55
C PRO A 286 6.17 -3.61 -24.18
N THR A 287 5.69 -2.53 -24.78
CA THR A 287 4.49 -2.53 -25.62
C THR A 287 4.86 -2.62 -27.11
N PRO A 288 3.96 -3.12 -27.97
CA PRO A 288 4.21 -3.19 -29.42
C PRO A 288 4.58 -1.84 -30.04
N ASN A 289 4.15 -0.73 -29.45
CA ASN A 289 4.41 0.64 -29.92
C ASN A 289 5.71 1.26 -29.37
N GLY A 290 6.60 0.46 -28.79
CA GLY A 290 7.90 0.91 -28.25
C GLY A 290 7.83 1.60 -26.88
N GLY A 291 6.66 1.61 -26.22
CA GLY A 291 6.48 2.08 -24.84
C GLY A 291 6.74 0.98 -23.81
N SER A 292 6.44 1.28 -22.56
CA SER A 292 6.44 0.30 -21.48
C SER A 292 5.14 0.39 -20.67
N GLN A 293 4.70 -0.73 -20.13
CA GLN A 293 3.43 -0.89 -19.47
C GLN A 293 3.62 -1.64 -18.15
N TRP A 294 3.05 -1.12 -17.07
CA TRP A 294 3.00 -1.81 -15.79
C TRP A 294 2.02 -2.98 -15.86
N THR A 295 2.43 -4.12 -15.38
CA THR A 295 1.64 -5.35 -15.41
C THR A 295 1.91 -6.17 -14.16
N LEU A 296 0.93 -6.92 -13.71
CA LEU A 296 0.98 -7.74 -12.51
C LEU A 296 1.52 -9.15 -12.83
N TYR A 297 2.57 -9.56 -12.14
CA TYR A 297 3.21 -10.86 -12.27
C TYR A 297 3.28 -11.58 -10.93
N SER A 298 3.67 -12.85 -10.97
CA SER A 298 3.92 -13.66 -9.79
C SER A 298 5.31 -14.26 -9.77
N ALA A 299 5.84 -14.47 -8.58
CA ALA A 299 7.09 -15.19 -8.33
C ALA A 299 6.99 -16.00 -7.04
N THR A 300 7.78 -17.06 -6.94
CA THR A 300 7.89 -17.91 -5.76
C THR A 300 9.27 -17.86 -5.15
N SER A 301 9.36 -18.15 -3.85
CA SER A 301 10.63 -18.18 -3.10
C SER A 301 10.54 -19.14 -1.92
N SER A 302 11.65 -19.81 -1.58
CA SER A 302 11.76 -20.59 -0.35
C SER A 302 12.28 -19.77 0.83
N ASP A 303 12.96 -18.64 0.58
CA ASP A 303 13.63 -17.82 1.59
C ASP A 303 13.12 -16.37 1.69
N GLY A 304 12.24 -15.95 0.77
CA GLY A 304 11.72 -14.58 0.67
C GLY A 304 12.71 -13.56 0.09
N ILE A 305 13.90 -13.99 -0.33
CA ILE A 305 14.99 -13.14 -0.85
C ILE A 305 15.31 -13.46 -2.31
N LYS A 306 15.43 -14.75 -2.64
CA LYS A 306 15.68 -15.24 -4.00
C LYS A 306 14.38 -15.74 -4.59
N TRP A 307 13.95 -15.11 -5.66
CA TRP A 307 12.66 -15.35 -6.30
C TRP A 307 12.83 -16.03 -7.65
N GLN A 308 11.86 -16.82 -8.01
CA GLN A 308 11.73 -17.44 -9.33
C GLN A 308 10.39 -17.00 -9.93
N PRO A 309 10.38 -16.51 -11.18
CA PRO A 309 9.13 -16.19 -11.86
C PRO A 309 8.18 -17.39 -11.88
N ALA A 310 6.92 -17.13 -11.60
CA ALA A 310 5.86 -18.13 -11.59
C ALA A 310 4.88 -17.94 -12.77
N ASN A 311 3.85 -18.78 -12.86
CA ASN A 311 2.82 -18.71 -13.88
C ASN A 311 3.37 -18.65 -15.32
N HIS A 312 4.48 -19.38 -15.60
CA HIS A 312 5.13 -19.40 -16.91
C HIS A 312 5.44 -18.01 -17.49
N ASN A 313 5.77 -17.05 -16.63
CA ASN A 313 6.01 -15.64 -16.98
C ASN A 313 4.82 -14.95 -17.66
N LYS A 314 3.60 -15.36 -17.35
CA LYS A 314 2.37 -14.71 -17.83
C LYS A 314 1.87 -13.68 -16.82
N PRO A 315 1.21 -12.62 -17.27
CA PRO A 315 0.47 -11.71 -16.39
C PRO A 315 -0.55 -12.46 -15.53
N LEU A 316 -0.78 -11.94 -14.32
CA LEU A 316 -1.75 -12.53 -13.40
C LEU A 316 -3.21 -12.32 -13.86
N LEU A 317 -3.48 -11.19 -14.50
CA LEU A 317 -4.77 -10.86 -15.08
C LEU A 317 -4.61 -10.54 -16.56
N ASP A 318 -5.57 -11.01 -17.36
CA ASP A 318 -5.73 -10.54 -18.72
C ASP A 318 -6.14 -9.06 -18.75
N GLU A 319 -5.96 -8.41 -19.90
CA GLU A 319 -6.44 -7.05 -20.13
C GLU A 319 -7.97 -6.98 -19.92
N ALA A 320 -8.45 -5.89 -19.32
CA ALA A 320 -9.88 -5.68 -19.18
C ALA A 320 -10.51 -5.41 -20.55
N PRO A 321 -11.80 -5.71 -20.76
CA PRO A 321 -12.52 -5.31 -21.94
C PRO A 321 -12.45 -3.80 -22.17
N GLU A 322 -12.56 -3.38 -23.46
CA GLU A 322 -12.59 -1.96 -23.81
C GLU A 322 -13.69 -1.21 -23.04
N GLY A 323 -13.34 -0.03 -22.52
CA GLY A 323 -14.25 0.80 -21.70
C GLY A 323 -14.22 0.51 -20.21
N ASN A 324 -13.61 -0.58 -19.77
CA ASN A 324 -13.48 -0.92 -18.35
C ASN A 324 -12.12 -0.46 -17.81
N PHE A 325 -12.04 -0.26 -16.47
CA PHE A 325 -10.79 0.05 -15.81
C PHE A 325 -9.74 -1.05 -16.04
N GLY A 326 -8.54 -0.64 -16.44
CA GLY A 326 -7.46 -1.56 -16.78
C GLY A 326 -7.59 -2.19 -18.17
N SER A 327 -8.41 -1.63 -19.06
CA SER A 327 -8.40 -1.97 -20.49
C SER A 327 -7.22 -1.31 -21.19
N ALA A 328 -6.61 -2.01 -22.15
CA ALA A 328 -5.53 -1.48 -22.99
C ALA A 328 -6.09 -1.04 -24.34
N ASP A 329 -6.40 0.23 -24.50
CA ASP A 329 -6.71 0.79 -25.84
C ASP A 329 -5.46 1.30 -26.60
N GLY A 330 -4.30 0.84 -26.21
CA GLY A 330 -3.04 0.93 -26.98
C GLY A 330 -2.33 2.28 -27.00
N GLN A 331 -2.75 3.31 -26.26
CA GLN A 331 -2.15 4.64 -26.42
C GLN A 331 -1.48 5.27 -25.19
N THR A 332 -1.71 4.79 -23.97
CA THR A 332 -1.05 5.35 -22.78
C THR A 332 -0.72 4.29 -21.75
N GLY A 333 0.47 4.33 -21.19
CA GLY A 333 1.21 3.25 -20.57
C GLY A 333 0.78 2.71 -19.20
N ASN A 334 -0.41 2.99 -18.63
CA ASN A 334 -0.72 2.60 -17.23
C ASN A 334 -2.06 1.89 -17.03
N ASN A 335 -2.56 1.16 -18.03
CA ASN A 335 -3.94 0.63 -18.05
C ASN A 335 -4.14 -0.74 -17.41
N HIS A 336 -3.23 -1.20 -16.59
CA HIS A 336 -3.27 -2.53 -15.99
C HIS A 336 -3.49 -2.48 -14.49
N ALA A 337 -3.95 -3.63 -13.98
CA ALA A 337 -3.98 -3.87 -12.54
C ALA A 337 -2.60 -3.63 -11.94
N VAL A 338 -2.53 -2.74 -10.96
CA VAL A 338 -1.31 -2.39 -10.22
C VAL A 338 -1.62 -2.38 -8.72
N HIS A 339 -0.59 -2.51 -7.89
CA HIS A 339 -0.70 -2.50 -6.44
C HIS A 339 -1.74 -3.50 -5.91
N PRO A 340 -1.49 -4.82 -6.06
CA PRO A 340 -2.38 -5.85 -5.54
C PRO A 340 -2.42 -5.79 -4.01
N THR A 341 -3.60 -6.01 -3.42
CA THR A 341 -3.74 -6.14 -1.97
C THR A 341 -3.20 -7.47 -1.46
N LYS A 342 -3.19 -7.65 -0.14
CA LYS A 342 -3.05 -9.00 0.44
C LYS A 342 -4.20 -9.90 -0.01
N MET A 343 -3.97 -11.20 -0.04
CA MET A 343 -4.99 -12.21 -0.32
C MET A 343 -5.95 -12.32 0.87
N ILE A 344 -7.25 -12.26 0.60
CA ILE A 344 -8.31 -12.53 1.57
C ILE A 344 -8.93 -13.87 1.23
N PHE A 345 -8.79 -14.83 2.12
CA PHE A 345 -9.35 -16.17 1.99
C PHE A 345 -10.80 -16.16 2.49
N ILE A 346 -11.71 -16.57 1.62
CA ILE A 346 -13.14 -16.73 1.91
C ILE A 346 -13.58 -18.10 1.41
N GLU A 347 -14.35 -18.82 2.20
CA GLU A 347 -14.84 -20.19 1.91
C GLU A 347 -14.16 -20.95 0.75
N ASP A 348 -14.58 -20.71 -0.50
CA ASP A 348 -14.12 -21.38 -1.72
C ASP A 348 -13.31 -20.47 -2.66
N ALA A 349 -12.88 -19.28 -2.17
CA ALA A 349 -12.21 -18.30 -3.02
C ALA A 349 -11.11 -17.50 -2.30
N ILE A 350 -10.23 -16.93 -3.09
CA ILE A 350 -9.28 -15.87 -2.68
C ILE A 350 -9.68 -14.59 -3.39
N ARG A 351 -9.87 -13.50 -2.64
CA ARG A 351 -10.20 -12.20 -3.19
C ARG A 351 -9.10 -11.19 -2.92
N MET A 352 -8.84 -10.32 -3.90
CA MET A 352 -7.87 -9.23 -3.81
C MET A 352 -8.42 -7.98 -4.47
N GLY A 353 -8.04 -6.81 -3.95
CA GLY A 353 -8.21 -5.54 -4.65
C GLY A 353 -6.96 -5.19 -5.46
N TYR A 354 -7.11 -4.30 -6.42
CA TYR A 354 -6.00 -3.72 -7.19
C TYR A 354 -6.35 -2.28 -7.58
N GLY A 355 -5.32 -1.45 -7.78
CA GLY A 355 -5.48 -0.15 -8.42
C GLY A 355 -5.49 -0.28 -9.94
N ALA A 356 -6.20 0.61 -10.62
CA ALA A 356 -6.15 0.77 -12.07
C ALA A 356 -6.44 2.23 -12.45
N GLU A 357 -6.00 2.66 -13.64
CA GLU A 357 -6.25 4.01 -14.16
C GLU A 357 -7.13 3.97 -15.40
N GLU A 358 -7.83 5.07 -15.67
CA GLU A 358 -8.50 5.28 -16.97
C GLU A 358 -7.44 5.41 -18.08
N ASN A 359 -7.78 4.95 -19.29
CA ASN A 359 -6.93 5.10 -20.46
C ASN A 359 -6.75 6.54 -20.90
N LYS A 360 -7.80 7.33 -20.75
CA LYS A 360 -7.83 8.76 -21.12
C LYS A 360 -8.57 9.53 -20.04
N PRO A 361 -8.17 10.80 -19.79
CA PRO A 361 -8.95 11.65 -18.91
C PRO A 361 -10.40 11.75 -19.39
N SER A 362 -11.36 11.51 -18.50
CA SER A 362 -12.77 11.78 -18.75
C SER A 362 -12.96 13.25 -19.12
N LYS A 363 -14.02 13.57 -19.89
CA LYS A 363 -14.29 14.94 -20.35
C LYS A 363 -14.25 15.94 -19.19
N GLY A 364 -13.38 16.94 -19.31
CA GLY A 364 -13.17 17.98 -18.30
C GLY A 364 -12.09 17.69 -17.25
N ARG A 365 -11.41 16.54 -17.31
CA ARG A 365 -10.24 16.22 -16.46
C ARG A 365 -8.94 16.46 -17.20
N ARG A 366 -7.94 16.93 -16.48
CA ARG A 366 -6.58 17.13 -17.02
C ARG A 366 -5.78 15.81 -17.04
N TYR A 367 -6.08 14.90 -16.09
CA TYR A 367 -5.38 13.62 -15.90
C TYR A 367 -6.39 12.48 -15.79
N PRO A 368 -6.01 11.25 -16.17
CA PRO A 368 -6.82 10.06 -15.96
C PRO A 368 -7.20 9.88 -14.48
N ALA A 369 -8.36 9.33 -14.22
CA ALA A 369 -8.77 8.95 -12.88
C ALA A 369 -8.24 7.56 -12.54
N GLY A 370 -7.74 7.39 -11.33
CA GLY A 370 -7.52 6.07 -10.74
C GLY A 370 -8.80 5.54 -10.12
N ALA A 371 -8.99 4.24 -10.19
CA ALA A 371 -10.08 3.50 -9.56
C ALA A 371 -9.57 2.21 -8.92
N ILE A 372 -10.42 1.58 -8.11
CA ILE A 372 -10.10 0.30 -7.46
C ILE A 372 -10.98 -0.78 -8.04
N GLY A 373 -10.35 -1.84 -8.56
CA GLY A 373 -10.97 -3.06 -9.03
C GLY A 373 -10.80 -4.23 -8.07
N LEU A 374 -11.53 -5.31 -8.32
CA LEU A 374 -11.45 -6.56 -7.58
C LEU A 374 -11.10 -7.72 -8.50
N MET A 375 -10.35 -8.68 -7.96
CA MET A 375 -10.08 -9.96 -8.61
C MET A 375 -10.31 -11.10 -7.64
N GLU A 376 -10.75 -12.24 -8.17
CA GLU A 376 -11.06 -13.42 -7.40
C GLU A 376 -10.50 -14.68 -8.08
N LEU A 377 -10.02 -15.60 -7.28
CA LEU A 377 -9.60 -16.93 -7.68
C LEU A 377 -10.48 -17.94 -6.94
N ARG A 378 -11.20 -18.78 -7.68
CA ARG A 378 -11.99 -19.87 -7.09
C ARG A 378 -11.09 -21.03 -6.70
N ILE A 379 -11.16 -21.43 -5.45
CA ILE A 379 -10.34 -22.53 -4.93
C ILE A 379 -11.06 -23.86 -5.14
N GLY A 380 -12.39 -23.88 -5.22
CA GLY A 380 -13.29 -25.03 -5.44
C GLY A 380 -12.86 -26.28 -4.67
N ARG A 381 -13.65 -26.74 -3.78
CA ARG A 381 -13.48 -28.08 -3.15
C ARG A 381 -13.90 -29.18 -4.09
#